data_8acf4d1c741ce5d326f35b2de63169fb
#
_entry.id   8acf4d1c741ce5d326f35b2de63169fb
#
_cell.length_a   1.000
_cell.length_b   1.000
_cell.length_c   1.000
_cell.angle_alpha   90.00
_cell.angle_beta   90.00
_cell.angle_gamma   90.00
#
_symmetry.space_group_name_H-M   'P 1'
#
loop_
_entity.id
_entity.type
_entity.pdbx_description
1 polymer ?
#
loop_
_entity_poly.entity_id
_entity_poly.type
_entity_poly.pdbx_seq_one_letter_code
_entity_poly.pdbx_strand_id
1 'polypeptide(L)'
;MTGFMSDMNGGKALALEQLCHELGHAFLRFDYQGHGNSSGEFKDGTIGVWAQDALAAFDELTKGPQVIVGSSMGGWMMLLTAIQRSERVAGLVGVAAAPDFTENLLPKQLNPAQQVEIHEKGFVVIP
;
A
#
# COMPACT_ATOMS: atom_id res chain seq x y z
N MET A 1 4.93 3.54 1.75
CA MET A 1 3.92 2.62 1.15
C MET A 1 2.64 3.41 0.89
N THR A 2 2.23 3.48 -0.36
CA THR A 2 1.13 4.32 -0.84
C THR A 2 -0.23 3.62 -0.76
N GLY A 3 -1.30 4.37 -0.99
CA GLY A 3 -2.66 3.87 -0.92
C GLY A 3 -3.15 3.18 -2.19
N PHE A 4 -4.35 2.64 -2.10
CA PHE A 4 -5.08 2.01 -3.20
C PHE A 4 -5.32 3.03 -4.33
N MET A 5 -4.97 2.65 -5.56
CA MET A 5 -5.04 3.50 -6.75
C MET A 5 -4.20 4.80 -6.67
N SER A 6 -3.22 4.83 -5.79
CA SER A 6 -2.25 5.93 -5.66
C SER A 6 -0.92 5.58 -6.31
N ASP A 7 -0.03 6.55 -6.38
CA ASP A 7 1.33 6.35 -6.84
C ASP A 7 2.36 7.01 -5.91
N MET A 8 3.64 6.72 -6.17
CA MET A 8 4.75 7.20 -5.36
C MET A 8 5.06 8.70 -5.54
N ASN A 9 4.38 9.39 -6.44
CA ASN A 9 4.54 10.83 -6.68
C ASN A 9 3.47 11.67 -5.97
N GLY A 10 2.67 11.06 -5.12
CA GLY A 10 1.68 11.77 -4.31
C GLY A 10 2.31 12.73 -3.31
N GLY A 11 1.53 13.72 -2.87
CA GLY A 11 2.02 14.81 -2.01
C GLY A 11 2.66 14.34 -0.71
N LYS A 12 2.10 13.32 -0.05
CA LYS A 12 2.66 12.76 1.19
C LYS A 12 4.03 12.12 0.97
N ALA A 13 4.18 11.34 -0.10
CA ALA A 13 5.43 10.67 -0.42
C ALA A 13 6.54 11.69 -0.72
N LEU A 14 6.24 12.69 -1.54
CA LEU A 14 7.19 13.75 -1.88
C LEU A 14 7.57 14.63 -0.68
N ALA A 15 6.62 14.95 0.18
CA ALA A 15 6.89 15.72 1.40
C ALA A 15 7.81 14.96 2.37
N LEU A 16 7.60 13.66 2.53
CA LEU A 16 8.46 12.81 3.36
C LEU A 16 9.86 12.64 2.75
N GLU A 17 9.96 12.49 1.44
CA GLU A 17 11.25 12.46 0.75
C GLU A 17 12.05 13.74 0.98
N GLN A 18 11.41 14.89 0.87
CA GLN A 18 12.01 16.19 1.14
C GLN A 18 12.51 16.29 2.58
N LEU A 19 11.68 15.89 3.55
CA LEU A 19 12.06 15.89 4.96
C LEU A 19 13.26 14.98 5.23
N CYS A 20 13.25 13.77 4.69
CA CYS A 20 14.36 12.83 4.84
C CYS A 20 15.64 13.37 4.23
N HIS A 21 15.54 14.02 3.06
CA HIS A 21 16.68 14.68 2.42
C HIS A 21 17.27 15.78 3.32
N GLU A 22 16.45 16.64 3.89
CA GLU A 22 16.87 17.70 4.81
C GLU A 22 17.53 17.15 6.07
N LEU A 23 17.06 16.00 6.59
CA LEU A 23 17.58 15.36 7.78
C LEU A 23 18.79 14.43 7.49
N GLY A 24 19.17 14.24 6.25
CA GLY A 24 20.26 13.35 5.85
C GLY A 24 19.91 11.87 5.95
N HIS A 25 18.63 11.50 5.91
CA HIS A 25 18.17 10.11 5.91
C HIS A 25 17.93 9.60 4.49
N ALA A 26 18.25 8.33 4.27
CA ALA A 26 17.82 7.62 3.07
C ALA A 26 16.29 7.50 3.04
N PHE A 27 15.72 7.51 1.85
CA PHE A 27 14.28 7.39 1.64
C PHE A 27 14.00 6.48 0.45
N LEU A 28 13.02 5.59 0.59
CA LEU A 28 12.51 4.75 -0.48
C LEU A 28 11.02 4.99 -0.67
N ARG A 29 10.63 5.23 -1.90
CA ARG A 29 9.24 5.18 -2.37
C ARG A 29 9.17 4.31 -3.61
N PHE A 30 8.05 3.64 -3.82
CA PHE A 30 7.86 2.72 -4.93
C PHE A 30 6.38 2.59 -5.31
N ASP A 31 6.12 2.02 -6.48
CA ASP A 31 4.80 1.69 -6.97
C ASP A 31 4.60 0.18 -6.96
N TYR A 32 3.45 -0.27 -6.43
CA TYR A 32 3.02 -1.67 -6.55
C TYR A 32 2.72 -2.01 -8.02
N GLN A 33 2.68 -3.29 -8.34
CA GLN A 33 2.20 -3.74 -9.66
C GLN A 33 0.84 -3.11 -9.99
N GLY A 34 0.67 -2.68 -11.24
CA GLY A 34 -0.55 -2.02 -11.71
C GLY A 34 -0.80 -0.62 -11.17
N HIS A 35 0.18 -0.03 -10.48
CA HIS A 35 0.14 1.34 -9.97
C HIS A 35 1.27 2.19 -10.57
N GLY A 36 1.03 3.47 -10.75
CA GLY A 36 2.02 4.44 -11.18
C GLY A 36 2.80 3.97 -12.41
N ASN A 37 4.13 3.92 -12.28
CA ASN A 37 5.04 3.52 -13.37
C ASN A 37 5.42 2.04 -13.35
N SER A 38 4.93 1.26 -12.39
CA SER A 38 5.18 -0.17 -12.34
C SER A 38 4.41 -0.93 -13.41
N SER A 39 4.93 -2.08 -13.82
CA SER A 39 4.29 -2.96 -14.79
C SER A 39 3.02 -3.62 -14.22
N GLY A 40 2.29 -4.31 -15.10
CA GLY A 40 1.06 -4.99 -14.75
C GLY A 40 -0.18 -4.12 -14.87
N GLU A 41 -1.33 -4.78 -14.75
CA GLU A 41 -2.64 -4.14 -14.81
C GLU A 41 -3.25 -4.06 -13.41
N PHE A 42 -3.83 -2.95 -13.05
CA PHE A 42 -4.47 -2.76 -11.75
C PHE A 42 -5.52 -3.83 -11.44
N LYS A 43 -6.31 -4.21 -12.43
CA LYS A 43 -7.38 -5.22 -12.30
C LYS A 43 -6.89 -6.62 -11.93
N ASP A 44 -5.61 -6.93 -12.20
CA ASP A 44 -5.00 -8.22 -11.91
C ASP A 44 -4.33 -8.25 -10.52
N GLY A 45 -4.32 -7.10 -9.83
CA GLY A 45 -3.76 -6.96 -8.50
C GLY A 45 -4.66 -7.56 -7.42
N THR A 46 -4.01 -8.03 -6.37
CA THR A 46 -4.64 -8.49 -5.13
C THR A 46 -3.87 -7.94 -3.94
N ILE A 47 -4.48 -7.96 -2.78
CA ILE A 47 -3.78 -7.59 -1.53
C ILE A 47 -2.51 -8.45 -1.36
N GLY A 48 -2.58 -9.74 -1.65
CA GLY A 48 -1.41 -10.64 -1.58
C GLY A 48 -0.29 -10.26 -2.53
N VAL A 49 -0.61 -9.91 -3.77
CA VAL A 49 0.38 -9.45 -4.77
C VAL A 49 1.05 -8.15 -4.31
N TRP A 50 0.27 -7.17 -3.87
CA TRP A 50 0.82 -5.90 -3.42
C TRP A 50 1.61 -6.02 -2.11
N ALA A 51 1.21 -6.93 -1.22
CA ALA A 51 1.99 -7.26 -0.03
C ALA A 51 3.35 -7.89 -0.38
N GLN A 52 3.40 -8.74 -1.39
CA GLN A 52 4.67 -9.29 -1.90
C GLN A 52 5.54 -8.21 -2.53
N ASP A 53 4.97 -7.28 -3.28
CA ASP A 53 5.71 -6.14 -3.84
C ASP A 53 6.34 -5.28 -2.73
N ALA A 54 5.56 -4.99 -1.68
CA ALA A 54 6.06 -4.24 -0.54
C ALA A 54 7.21 -4.97 0.17
N LEU A 55 7.06 -6.27 0.37
CA LEU A 55 8.09 -7.09 1.00
C LEU A 55 9.36 -7.16 0.15
N ALA A 56 9.23 -7.33 -1.16
CA ALA A 56 10.35 -7.35 -2.09
C ALA A 56 11.10 -6.01 -2.11
N ALA A 57 10.39 -4.89 -2.16
CA ALA A 57 10.99 -3.57 -2.08
C ALA A 57 11.74 -3.37 -0.76
N PHE A 58 11.16 -3.79 0.35
CA PHE A 58 11.78 -3.73 1.67
C PHE A 58 13.05 -4.57 1.73
N ASP A 59 13.01 -5.81 1.27
CA ASP A 59 14.13 -6.75 1.35
C ASP A 59 15.26 -6.38 0.39
N GLU A 60 14.96 -5.98 -0.82
CA GLU A 60 15.95 -5.81 -1.89
C GLU A 60 16.51 -4.40 -1.99
N LEU A 61 15.71 -3.39 -1.60
CA LEU A 61 16.06 -1.98 -1.79
C LEU A 61 16.40 -1.27 -0.47
N THR A 62 16.30 -1.95 0.67
CA THR A 62 16.70 -1.38 1.96
C THR A 62 17.62 -2.31 2.73
N LYS A 63 18.40 -1.75 3.65
CA LYS A 63 19.31 -2.49 4.54
C LYS A 63 19.17 -1.99 5.97
N GLY A 64 19.25 -2.93 6.92
CA GLY A 64 19.20 -2.61 8.35
C GLY A 64 17.82 -2.18 8.83
N PRO A 65 17.73 -1.56 10.02
CA PRO A 65 16.48 -1.13 10.61
C PRO A 65 15.82 -0.02 9.77
N GLN A 66 14.50 -0.14 9.58
CA GLN A 66 13.70 0.80 8.79
C GLN A 66 12.52 1.34 9.60
N VAL A 67 12.21 2.61 9.42
CA VAL A 67 10.90 3.18 9.74
C VAL A 67 10.03 3.08 8.50
N ILE A 68 8.88 2.45 8.63
CA ILE A 68 7.93 2.30 7.51
C ILE A 68 6.79 3.29 7.71
N VAL A 69 6.49 4.05 6.67
CA VAL A 69 5.33 4.95 6.63
C VAL A 69 4.33 4.37 5.64
N GLY A 70 3.11 4.14 6.09
CA GLY A 70 2.03 3.58 5.28
C GLY A 70 0.77 4.43 5.33
N SER A 71 0.23 4.78 4.16
CA SER A 71 -1.00 5.56 4.02
C SER A 71 -2.12 4.71 3.44
N SER A 72 -3.28 4.68 4.07
CA SER A 72 -4.45 3.92 3.63
C SER A 72 -4.11 2.43 3.45
N MET A 73 -4.29 1.85 2.25
CA MET A 73 -3.84 0.50 1.92
C MET A 73 -2.35 0.28 2.24
N GLY A 74 -1.51 1.29 2.03
CA GLY A 74 -0.09 1.25 2.38
C GLY A 74 0.15 1.02 3.87
N GLY A 75 -0.77 1.44 4.73
CA GLY A 75 -0.76 1.10 6.16
C GLY A 75 -1.00 -0.39 6.40
N TRP A 76 -1.85 -1.03 5.63
CA TRP A 76 -2.02 -2.48 5.67
C TRP A 76 -0.76 -3.21 5.19
N MET A 77 -0.20 -2.79 4.04
CA MET A 77 1.06 -3.36 3.52
C MET A 77 2.20 -3.20 4.52
N MET A 78 2.28 -2.06 5.19
CA MET A 78 3.23 -1.79 6.26
C MET A 78 3.12 -2.82 7.40
N LEU A 79 1.91 -3.09 7.87
CA LEU A 79 1.65 -4.08 8.92
C LEU A 79 2.03 -5.50 8.48
N LEU A 80 1.67 -5.90 7.27
CA LEU A 80 2.01 -7.21 6.73
C LEU A 80 3.53 -7.38 6.58
N THR A 81 4.24 -6.34 6.14
CA THR A 81 5.70 -6.33 6.08
C THR A 81 6.32 -6.44 7.48
N ALA A 82 5.81 -5.68 8.44
CA ALA A 82 6.30 -5.67 9.82
C ALA A 82 6.15 -7.04 10.50
N ILE A 83 5.06 -7.73 10.26
CA ILE A 83 4.84 -9.09 10.79
C ILE A 83 5.93 -10.06 10.28
N GLN A 84 6.32 -9.94 9.02
CA GLN A 84 7.29 -10.84 8.39
C GLN A 84 8.75 -10.43 8.62
N ARG A 85 9.02 -9.19 8.96
CA ARG A 85 10.38 -8.61 9.13
C ARG A 85 10.48 -7.78 10.39
N SER A 86 9.90 -8.25 11.48
CA SER A 86 9.83 -7.51 12.75
C SER A 86 11.22 -7.10 13.27
N GLU A 87 12.24 -7.90 13.06
CA GLU A 87 13.62 -7.65 13.47
C GLU A 87 14.27 -6.47 12.75
N ARG A 88 13.74 -6.07 11.58
CA ARG A 88 14.24 -4.96 10.79
C ARG A 88 13.38 -3.70 10.88
N VAL A 89 12.31 -3.72 11.64
CA VAL A 89 11.39 -2.58 11.78
C VAL A 89 11.75 -1.78 13.02
N ALA A 90 12.24 -0.56 12.81
CA ALA A 90 12.55 0.38 13.88
C ALA A 90 11.32 1.20 14.32
N GLY A 91 10.36 1.37 13.46
CA GLY A 91 9.12 2.10 13.77
C GLY A 91 8.11 2.03 12.63
N LEU A 92 6.87 2.29 12.96
CA LEU A 92 5.74 2.31 12.03
C LEU A 92 4.98 3.62 12.17
N VAL A 93 4.68 4.27 11.05
CA VAL A 93 3.83 5.46 11.01
C VAL A 93 2.67 5.20 10.05
N GLY A 94 1.47 5.11 10.59
CA GLY A 94 0.25 4.94 9.80
C GLY A 94 -0.47 6.27 9.59
N VAL A 95 -0.80 6.58 8.36
CA VAL A 95 -1.62 7.74 7.99
C VAL A 95 -2.95 7.23 7.44
N ALA A 96 -4.00 7.31 8.25
CA ALA A 96 -5.30 6.73 7.93
C ALA A 96 -5.17 5.27 7.45
N ALA A 97 -4.37 4.48 8.14
CA ALA A 97 -4.14 3.08 7.80
C ALA A 97 -5.46 2.31 7.73
N ALA A 98 -5.62 1.51 6.69
CA ALA A 98 -6.87 0.82 6.41
C ALA A 98 -6.65 -0.71 6.28
N PRO A 99 -6.29 -1.41 7.38
CA PRO A 99 -6.22 -2.87 7.37
C PRO A 99 -7.60 -3.45 7.07
N ASP A 100 -7.63 -4.55 6.31
CA ASP A 100 -8.87 -5.26 5.93
C ASP A 100 -9.95 -4.39 5.26
N PHE A 101 -9.54 -3.30 4.58
CA PHE A 101 -10.51 -2.37 3.97
C PHE A 101 -11.36 -3.02 2.88
N THR A 102 -10.87 -4.08 2.24
CA THR A 102 -11.59 -4.85 1.23
C THR A 102 -12.82 -5.56 1.79
N GLU A 103 -12.81 -5.88 3.08
CA GLU A 103 -13.95 -6.52 3.76
C GLU A 103 -14.73 -5.54 4.64
N ASN A 104 -14.02 -4.65 5.31
CA ASN A 104 -14.62 -3.80 6.33
C ASN A 104 -15.10 -2.44 5.83
N LEU A 105 -14.55 -1.95 4.73
CA LEU A 105 -14.86 -0.62 4.20
C LEU A 105 -15.54 -0.67 2.83
N LEU A 106 -14.90 -1.28 1.83
CA LEU A 106 -15.41 -1.26 0.46
C LEU A 106 -16.83 -1.84 0.31
N PRO A 107 -17.17 -3.00 0.91
CA PRO A 107 -18.51 -3.55 0.76
C PRO A 107 -19.60 -2.63 1.29
N LYS A 108 -19.30 -1.83 2.32
CA LYS A 108 -20.25 -0.87 2.90
C LYS A 108 -20.48 0.36 2.03
N GLN A 109 -19.61 0.62 1.08
CA GLN A 109 -19.73 1.73 0.13
C GLN A 109 -20.50 1.33 -1.13
N LEU A 110 -20.71 0.03 -1.35
CA LEU A 110 -21.48 -0.49 -2.48
C LEU A 110 -22.97 -0.36 -2.22
N ASN A 111 -23.72 0.10 -3.23
CA ASN A 111 -25.17 0.06 -3.17
C ASN A 111 -25.70 -1.39 -3.28
N PRO A 112 -26.99 -1.66 -2.94
CA PRO A 112 -27.52 -3.02 -2.96
C PRO A 112 -27.38 -3.75 -4.31
N ALA A 113 -27.52 -3.04 -5.42
CA ALA A 113 -27.37 -3.64 -6.75
C ALA A 113 -25.92 -4.06 -7.02
N GLN A 114 -24.96 -3.24 -6.62
CA GLN A 114 -23.53 -3.54 -6.72
C GLN A 114 -23.11 -4.70 -5.82
N GLN A 115 -23.70 -4.81 -4.62
CA GLN A 115 -23.47 -5.94 -3.72
C GLN A 115 -23.95 -7.27 -4.32
N VAL A 116 -25.10 -7.26 -4.98
CA VAL A 116 -25.61 -8.44 -5.70
C VAL A 116 -24.68 -8.76 -6.87
N GLU A 117 -24.30 -7.75 -7.66
CA GLU A 117 -23.44 -7.94 -8.81
C GLU A 117 -22.07 -8.57 -8.45
N ILE A 118 -21.43 -8.06 -7.40
CA ILE A 118 -20.14 -8.63 -6.96
C ILE A 118 -20.29 -10.06 -6.44
N HIS A 119 -21.43 -10.36 -5.80
CA HIS A 119 -21.70 -11.71 -5.32
C HIS A 119 -21.93 -12.71 -6.47
N GLU A 120 -22.66 -12.29 -7.51
CA GLU A 120 -22.99 -13.15 -8.65
C GLU A 120 -21.88 -13.28 -9.67
N LYS A 121 -21.18 -12.18 -9.98
CA LYS A 121 -20.18 -12.10 -11.03
C LYS A 121 -18.73 -12.16 -10.52
N GLY A 122 -18.51 -11.96 -9.22
CA GLY A 122 -17.19 -11.87 -8.61
C GLY A 122 -16.50 -10.52 -8.79
N PHE A 123 -17.11 -9.57 -9.47
CA PHE A 123 -16.60 -8.20 -9.64
C PHE A 123 -17.73 -7.20 -9.82
N VAL A 124 -17.40 -5.93 -9.59
CA VAL A 124 -18.27 -4.80 -9.87
C VAL A 124 -17.45 -3.63 -10.38
N VAL A 125 -17.99 -2.86 -11.33
CA VAL A 125 -17.35 -1.64 -11.82
C VAL A 125 -17.94 -0.45 -11.08
N ILE A 126 -17.05 0.31 -10.43
CA ILE A 126 -17.42 1.55 -9.73
C ILE A 126 -17.00 2.72 -10.62
N PRO A 127 -17.93 3.60 -10.98
CA PRO A 127 -17.63 4.79 -11.79
C PRO A 127 -16.74 5.80 -11.07
#